data_27a23c3a6273064237f71a5233204b5e
#
_entry.id   27a23c3a6273064237f71a5233204b5e
#
_cell.length_a   1.000
_cell.length_b   1.000
_cell.length_c   1.000
_cell.angle_alpha   90.00
_cell.angle_beta   90.00
_cell.angle_gamma   90.00
#
_symmetry.space_group_name_H-M   'P 1'
#
loop_
_entity.id
_entity.type
_entity.pdbx_description
1 polymer ?
#
loop_
_entity_poly.entity_id
_entity_poly.type
_entity_poly.pdbx_seq_one_letter_code
_entity_poly.pdbx_strand_id
1 'polypeptide(L)'
;MNTNIIKQKDFKPINFNLQHVDLCFNLNNLKTCITNTMNFTDVSGDIYLNGIDIELISISLNNKILTPIEYVYDSSKIIIPKAPKKSIIKIISHINPSLNSRLEGLYISDKIFVTQCEAQGFRRITYFPDRPDVLSTYTVKITGNKNKYPVLLSNGNLVSKKYIKNNIEVIWNDPFRKPSYLFALVAGKLSQTNRKFITKSKKKVDLNIWIRKEDKNKISFALDCLEQAMKWDENKYNLEYDLNIFNIAAINNFNMGAMENKSLNIFNSKYLISDKKTSTDNEYDFIETIVAHEYFHNWTGNRITCRDWFQLS
;
A
#
# COMPACT_ATOMS: atom_id res chain seq x y z
N MET A 1 -6.94 -8.79 30.76
CA MET A 1 -6.61 -9.29 29.40
C MET A 1 -5.26 -9.97 29.46
N ASN A 2 -5.22 -11.30 29.28
CA ASN A 2 -3.92 -11.99 29.17
C ASN A 2 -3.28 -11.59 27.84
N THR A 3 -2.42 -10.62 27.84
CA THR A 3 -1.56 -10.31 26.69
C THR A 3 -0.51 -11.43 26.61
N ASN A 4 -0.73 -12.38 25.70
CA ASN A 4 0.30 -13.36 25.37
C ASN A 4 1.52 -12.59 24.85
N ILE A 5 2.57 -12.52 25.65
CA ILE A 5 3.85 -11.90 25.25
C ILE A 5 4.47 -12.79 24.17
N ILE A 6 4.57 -12.26 22.96
CA ILE A 6 5.28 -12.90 21.85
C ILE A 6 6.77 -12.60 22.00
N LYS A 7 7.62 -13.63 22.03
CA LYS A 7 9.08 -13.48 22.13
C LYS A 7 9.73 -13.79 20.78
N GLN A 8 10.85 -13.13 20.48
CA GLN A 8 11.59 -13.36 19.24
C GLN A 8 11.94 -14.84 19.00
N LYS A 9 12.25 -15.59 20.05
CA LYS A 9 12.51 -17.04 19.96
C LYS A 9 11.31 -17.89 19.50
N ASP A 10 10.09 -17.33 19.58
CA ASP A 10 8.86 -18.00 19.16
C ASP A 10 8.54 -17.73 17.68
N PHE A 11 9.36 -16.88 17.03
CA PHE A 11 9.20 -16.59 15.59
C PHE A 11 9.49 -17.87 14.77
N LYS A 12 8.50 -18.28 13.98
CA LYS A 12 8.62 -19.42 13.08
C LYS A 12 8.67 -18.92 11.63
N PRO A 13 9.61 -19.43 10.81
CA PRO A 13 9.61 -19.17 9.37
C PRO A 13 8.27 -19.53 8.72
N ILE A 14 7.95 -18.86 7.62
CA ILE A 14 6.80 -19.23 6.79
C ILE A 14 7.03 -20.61 6.15
N ASN A 15 5.94 -21.33 5.92
CA ASN A 15 5.93 -22.68 5.34
C ASN A 15 5.44 -22.70 3.88
N PHE A 16 5.59 -21.59 3.16
CA PHE A 16 5.18 -21.40 1.76
C PHE A 16 5.96 -20.28 1.11
N ASN A 17 5.86 -20.18 -0.22
CA ASN A 17 6.23 -18.97 -0.98
C ASN A 17 4.98 -18.36 -1.58
N LEU A 18 4.70 -17.06 -1.31
CA LEU A 18 3.67 -16.29 -1.98
C LEU A 18 4.28 -15.59 -3.18
N GLN A 19 3.95 -16.05 -4.39
CA GLN A 19 4.57 -15.55 -5.61
C GLN A 19 3.97 -14.25 -6.09
N HIS A 20 2.64 -14.19 -6.15
CA HIS A 20 1.90 -13.07 -6.71
C HIS A 20 0.55 -12.90 -6.02
N VAL A 21 0.11 -11.65 -5.95
CA VAL A 21 -1.18 -11.24 -5.41
C VAL A 21 -1.91 -10.37 -6.43
N ASP A 22 -3.09 -10.81 -6.85
CA ASP A 22 -4.02 -10.00 -7.64
C ASP A 22 -5.10 -9.45 -6.72
N LEU A 23 -5.19 -8.12 -6.61
CA LEU A 23 -6.21 -7.42 -5.84
C LEU A 23 -7.16 -6.68 -6.76
N CYS A 24 -8.46 -6.90 -6.61
CA CYS A 24 -9.49 -6.15 -7.31
C CYS A 24 -10.37 -5.42 -6.30
N PHE A 25 -10.37 -4.10 -6.35
CA PHE A 25 -11.21 -3.24 -5.51
C PHE A 25 -12.38 -2.66 -6.33
N ASN A 26 -13.59 -2.85 -5.84
CA ASN A 26 -14.76 -2.11 -6.29
C ASN A 26 -15.15 -1.13 -5.18
N LEU A 27 -14.71 0.12 -5.32
CA LEU A 27 -14.79 1.12 -4.25
C LEU A 27 -16.22 1.59 -4.00
N ASN A 28 -16.64 1.46 -2.76
CA ASN A 28 -17.87 2.03 -2.23
C ASN A 28 -17.64 2.39 -0.75
N ASN A 29 -18.12 3.56 -0.32
CA ASN A 29 -17.87 4.06 1.04
C ASN A 29 -18.37 3.09 2.13
N LEU A 30 -19.54 2.51 1.93
CA LEU A 30 -20.22 1.67 2.93
C LEU A 30 -19.90 0.17 2.74
N LYS A 31 -19.65 -0.23 1.48
CA LYS A 31 -19.45 -1.65 1.15
C LYS A 31 -18.48 -1.79 -0.03
N THR A 32 -17.19 -1.65 0.26
CA THR A 32 -16.14 -1.93 -0.73
C THR A 32 -15.99 -3.44 -0.87
N CYS A 33 -16.15 -3.93 -2.12
CA CYS A 33 -15.91 -5.34 -2.46
C CYS A 33 -14.46 -5.52 -2.88
N ILE A 34 -13.82 -6.56 -2.32
CA ILE A 34 -12.43 -6.89 -2.61
C ILE A 34 -12.36 -8.35 -3.04
N THR A 35 -11.73 -8.58 -4.19
CA THR A 35 -11.31 -9.90 -4.61
C THR A 35 -9.80 -9.98 -4.48
N ASN A 36 -9.32 -10.93 -3.69
CA ASN A 36 -7.90 -11.20 -3.48
C ASN A 36 -7.59 -12.60 -4.01
N THR A 37 -6.70 -12.69 -5.00
CA THR A 37 -6.20 -13.96 -5.53
C THR A 37 -4.71 -14.09 -5.22
N MET A 38 -4.34 -15.12 -4.48
CA MET A 38 -2.99 -15.37 -3.98
C MET A 38 -2.42 -16.65 -4.57
N ASN A 39 -1.24 -16.58 -5.18
CA ASN A 39 -0.55 -17.71 -5.80
C ASN A 39 0.57 -18.23 -4.90
N PHE A 40 0.34 -19.37 -4.25
CA PHE A 40 1.28 -20.02 -3.34
C PHE A 40 2.02 -21.14 -4.02
N THR A 41 3.32 -21.29 -3.69
CA THR A 41 4.15 -22.45 -4.02
C THR A 41 4.87 -22.96 -2.78
N ASP A 42 5.40 -24.17 -2.86
CA ASP A 42 6.20 -24.80 -1.80
C ASP A 42 5.48 -24.87 -0.45
N VAL A 43 4.14 -24.94 -0.49
CA VAL A 43 3.33 -25.05 0.73
C VAL A 43 3.62 -26.37 1.44
N SER A 44 3.90 -26.27 2.75
CA SER A 44 4.13 -27.39 3.64
C SER A 44 3.22 -27.30 4.86
N GLY A 45 2.02 -27.85 4.78
CA GLY A 45 1.02 -27.86 5.85
C GLY A 45 -0.09 -26.81 5.67
N ASP A 46 -0.45 -26.15 6.75
CA ASP A 46 -1.58 -25.24 6.81
C ASP A 46 -1.22 -23.82 6.32
N ILE A 47 -2.15 -23.16 5.66
CA ILE A 47 -2.03 -21.73 5.33
C ILE A 47 -2.88 -20.93 6.30
N TYR A 48 -2.26 -19.94 6.97
CA TYR A 48 -2.89 -19.04 7.91
C TYR A 48 -3.07 -17.67 7.26
N LEU A 49 -4.31 -17.16 7.24
CA LEU A 49 -4.67 -15.86 6.69
C LEU A 49 -5.31 -15.02 7.79
N ASN A 50 -4.68 -13.92 8.16
CA ASN A 50 -5.22 -12.97 9.13
C ASN A 50 -6.31 -12.12 8.49
N GLY A 51 -7.36 -11.78 9.24
CA GLY A 51 -8.43 -10.89 8.80
C GLY A 51 -9.19 -10.33 9.98
N ILE A 52 -9.41 -9.02 10.02
CA ILE A 52 -10.08 -8.32 11.10
C ILE A 52 -11.11 -7.35 10.53
N ASP A 53 -12.34 -7.36 11.07
CA ASP A 53 -13.44 -6.48 10.66
C ASP A 53 -13.81 -6.63 9.15
N ILE A 54 -13.78 -7.87 8.65
CA ILE A 54 -14.02 -8.22 7.24
C ILE A 54 -15.21 -9.18 7.14
N GLU A 55 -16.17 -8.88 6.28
CA GLU A 55 -17.24 -9.80 5.89
C GLU A 55 -16.72 -10.78 4.82
N LEU A 56 -16.51 -12.05 5.16
CA LEU A 56 -16.14 -13.11 4.20
C LEU A 56 -17.37 -13.47 3.36
N ILE A 57 -17.25 -13.37 2.04
CA ILE A 57 -18.32 -13.74 1.10
C ILE A 57 -18.07 -15.13 0.53
N SER A 58 -16.86 -15.39 0.06
CA SER A 58 -16.48 -16.71 -0.44
C SER A 58 -14.97 -16.91 -0.40
N ILE A 59 -14.59 -18.17 -0.31
CA ILE A 59 -13.22 -18.62 -0.43
C ILE A 59 -13.15 -19.80 -1.38
N SER A 60 -12.17 -19.82 -2.25
CA SER A 60 -11.90 -20.97 -3.13
C SER A 60 -10.42 -21.33 -3.11
N LEU A 61 -10.16 -22.64 -3.28
CA LEU A 61 -8.83 -23.22 -3.41
C LEU A 61 -8.76 -23.94 -4.77
N ASN A 62 -7.81 -23.56 -5.63
CA ASN A 62 -7.62 -24.14 -6.96
C ASN A 62 -8.93 -24.20 -7.77
N ASN A 63 -9.68 -23.08 -7.79
CA ASN A 63 -10.99 -22.88 -8.43
C ASN A 63 -12.17 -23.67 -7.80
N LYS A 64 -11.96 -24.49 -6.77
CA LYS A 64 -13.04 -25.12 -6.01
C LYS A 64 -13.47 -24.17 -4.88
N ILE A 65 -14.76 -23.83 -4.82
CA ILE A 65 -15.32 -23.10 -3.69
C ILE A 65 -15.30 -24.02 -2.48
N LEU A 66 -14.75 -23.54 -1.36
CA LEU A 66 -14.67 -24.28 -0.12
C LEU A 66 -15.97 -24.12 0.69
N THR A 67 -16.41 -25.23 1.25
CA THR A 67 -17.50 -25.26 2.25
C THR A 67 -16.97 -24.94 3.65
N PRO A 68 -17.80 -24.50 4.60
CA PRO A 68 -17.36 -24.15 5.96
C PRO A 68 -16.62 -25.26 6.74
N ILE A 69 -16.77 -26.52 6.34
CA ILE A 69 -16.05 -27.65 6.97
C ILE A 69 -14.65 -27.87 6.42
N GLU A 70 -14.29 -27.23 5.27
CA GLU A 70 -13.00 -27.40 4.60
C GLU A 70 -11.95 -26.36 5.04
N TYR A 71 -12.35 -25.41 5.87
CA TYR A 71 -11.43 -24.43 6.47
C TYR A 71 -11.86 -24.09 7.89
N VAL A 72 -10.94 -23.66 8.72
CA VAL A 72 -11.25 -23.12 10.05
C VAL A 72 -11.39 -21.60 9.93
N TYR A 73 -12.45 -21.07 10.48
CA TYR A 73 -12.75 -19.65 10.46
C TYR A 73 -13.06 -19.15 11.87
N ASP A 74 -12.38 -18.08 12.27
CA ASP A 74 -12.72 -17.29 13.43
C ASP A 74 -12.71 -15.79 13.09
N SER A 75 -13.06 -14.94 14.04
CA SER A 75 -13.15 -13.48 13.82
C SER A 75 -11.81 -12.80 13.43
N SER A 76 -10.70 -13.51 13.50
CA SER A 76 -9.36 -12.95 13.31
C SER A 76 -8.52 -13.64 12.23
N LYS A 77 -8.95 -14.82 11.76
CA LYS A 77 -8.18 -15.62 10.79
C LYS A 77 -9.00 -16.68 10.05
N ILE A 78 -8.47 -17.08 8.92
CA ILE A 78 -8.85 -18.29 8.18
C ILE A 78 -7.64 -19.24 8.19
N ILE A 79 -7.89 -20.54 8.42
CA ILE A 79 -6.87 -21.58 8.29
C ILE A 79 -7.34 -22.57 7.23
N ILE A 80 -6.53 -22.78 6.21
CA ILE A 80 -6.74 -23.80 5.19
C ILE A 80 -5.82 -24.98 5.55
N PRO A 81 -6.37 -26.08 6.10
CA PRO A 81 -5.57 -27.18 6.56
C PRO A 81 -4.98 -27.99 5.39
N LYS A 82 -3.75 -28.45 5.54
CA LYS A 82 -3.06 -29.34 4.59
C LYS A 82 -3.18 -28.87 3.13
N ALA A 83 -2.97 -27.56 2.92
CA ALA A 83 -3.09 -27.00 1.58
C ALA A 83 -2.11 -27.65 0.59
N PRO A 84 -2.51 -27.86 -0.68
CA PRO A 84 -1.64 -28.44 -1.70
C PRO A 84 -0.33 -27.65 -1.87
N LYS A 85 0.74 -28.32 -2.28
CA LYS A 85 2.07 -27.73 -2.49
C LYS A 85 2.04 -26.50 -3.42
N LYS A 86 1.14 -26.51 -4.42
CA LYS A 86 0.79 -25.38 -5.26
C LYS A 86 -0.68 -25.05 -5.01
N SER A 87 -0.96 -23.83 -4.55
CA SER A 87 -2.30 -23.39 -4.15
C SER A 87 -2.62 -22.02 -4.70
N ILE A 88 -3.75 -21.91 -5.38
CA ILE A 88 -4.34 -20.62 -5.74
C ILE A 88 -5.54 -20.41 -4.82
N ILE A 89 -5.43 -19.43 -3.93
CA ILE A 89 -6.50 -19.07 -3.01
C ILE A 89 -7.13 -17.79 -3.50
N LYS A 90 -8.46 -17.82 -3.72
CA LYS A 90 -9.23 -16.63 -4.07
C LYS A 90 -10.25 -16.36 -2.98
N ILE A 91 -10.23 -15.14 -2.46
CA ILE A 91 -11.16 -14.66 -1.44
C ILE A 91 -11.95 -13.48 -1.98
N ILE A 92 -13.28 -13.51 -1.77
CA ILE A 92 -14.15 -12.36 -1.98
C ILE A 92 -14.62 -11.90 -0.61
N SER A 93 -14.45 -10.64 -0.33
CA SER A 93 -14.79 -10.04 0.96
C SER A 93 -15.35 -8.64 0.80
N HIS A 94 -16.05 -8.17 1.83
CA HIS A 94 -16.51 -6.80 1.94
C HIS A 94 -15.93 -6.14 3.19
N ILE A 95 -15.65 -4.85 3.09
CA ILE A 95 -15.32 -3.99 4.21
C ILE A 95 -16.14 -2.71 4.17
N ASN A 96 -16.24 -2.00 5.28
CA ASN A 96 -16.89 -0.70 5.36
C ASN A 96 -15.87 0.40 5.71
N PRO A 97 -15.28 1.07 4.72
CA PRO A 97 -14.28 2.11 4.97
C PRO A 97 -14.82 3.34 5.71
N SER A 98 -16.14 3.63 5.61
CA SER A 98 -16.75 4.76 6.33
C SER A 98 -16.87 4.55 7.83
N LEU A 99 -16.95 3.30 8.29
CA LEU A 99 -16.99 2.96 9.72
C LEU A 99 -15.60 2.70 10.30
N ASN A 100 -14.55 2.72 9.48
CA ASN A 100 -13.19 2.48 9.95
C ASN A 100 -12.62 3.71 10.65
N SER A 101 -12.79 3.79 11.95
CA SER A 101 -12.25 4.84 12.83
C SER A 101 -10.85 4.52 13.39
N ARG A 102 -10.31 3.33 13.11
CA ARG A 102 -8.98 2.93 13.59
C ARG A 102 -7.85 3.54 12.78
N LEU A 103 -8.16 4.04 11.55
CA LEU A 103 -7.19 4.59 10.61
C LEU A 103 -6.10 3.56 10.22
N GLU A 104 -6.47 2.28 10.22
CA GLU A 104 -5.65 1.14 9.78
C GLU A 104 -6.39 0.38 8.68
N GLY A 105 -5.66 -0.16 7.70
CA GLY A 105 -6.25 -0.75 6.50
C GLY A 105 -6.81 0.34 5.58
N LEU A 106 -7.94 0.11 4.93
CA LEU A 106 -8.61 1.07 4.05
C LEU A 106 -9.66 1.87 4.81
N TYR A 107 -9.54 3.19 4.83
CA TYR A 107 -10.48 4.12 5.49
C TYR A 107 -10.73 5.37 4.63
N ILE A 108 -11.58 6.26 5.10
CA ILE A 108 -11.91 7.51 4.41
C ILE A 108 -11.46 8.69 5.26
N SER A 109 -10.61 9.55 4.69
CA SER A 109 -10.22 10.85 5.22
C SER A 109 -10.68 11.94 4.24
N ASP A 110 -11.52 12.88 4.69
CA ASP A 110 -11.99 14.00 3.88
C ASP A 110 -12.52 13.60 2.49
N LYS A 111 -13.33 12.54 2.41
CA LYS A 111 -13.89 11.96 1.17
C LYS A 111 -12.85 11.31 0.25
N ILE A 112 -11.62 11.08 0.71
CA ILE A 112 -10.56 10.37 0.01
C ILE A 112 -10.40 9.00 0.68
N PHE A 113 -10.42 7.93 -0.11
CA PHE A 113 -9.97 6.62 0.35
C PHE A 113 -8.47 6.64 0.51
N VAL A 114 -8.00 6.13 1.61
CA VAL A 114 -6.57 6.04 1.92
C VAL A 114 -6.29 4.77 2.73
N THR A 115 -5.13 4.20 2.54
CA THR A 115 -4.67 3.05 3.32
C THR A 115 -3.57 3.42 4.30
N GLN A 116 -3.55 2.74 5.45
CA GLN A 116 -2.38 2.61 6.34
C GLN A 116 -2.24 1.15 6.73
N CYS A 117 -1.15 0.52 6.29
CA CYS A 117 -0.94 -0.91 6.46
C CYS A 117 0.14 -1.27 7.47
N GLU A 118 1.06 -0.38 7.78
CA GLU A 118 2.06 -0.60 8.83
C GLU A 118 1.43 -0.43 10.23
N ALA A 119 1.68 -1.37 11.16
CA ALA A 119 2.46 -2.59 10.99
C ALA A 119 1.61 -3.76 10.43
N GLN A 120 0.32 -3.88 10.81
CA GLN A 120 -0.56 -5.04 10.54
C GLN A 120 -1.95 -4.62 10.07
N GLY A 121 -2.04 -3.49 9.35
CA GLY A 121 -3.30 -2.95 8.84
C GLY A 121 -3.81 -3.64 7.57
N PHE A 122 -2.97 -4.34 6.82
CA PHE A 122 -3.41 -5.00 5.59
C PHE A 122 -4.48 -6.07 5.84
N ARG A 123 -4.43 -6.75 6.99
CA ARG A 123 -5.46 -7.71 7.44
C ARG A 123 -6.84 -7.11 7.69
N ARG A 124 -6.98 -5.77 7.64
CA ARG A 124 -8.27 -5.05 7.67
C ARG A 124 -8.79 -4.71 6.28
N ILE A 125 -8.03 -5.07 5.25
CA ILE A 125 -8.43 -4.89 3.84
C ILE A 125 -8.98 -6.22 3.30
N THR A 126 -8.20 -7.28 3.48
CA THR A 126 -8.56 -8.63 3.02
C THR A 126 -7.86 -9.69 3.88
N TYR A 127 -8.34 -10.93 3.84
CA TYR A 127 -7.63 -12.05 4.48
C TYR A 127 -6.29 -12.29 3.79
N PHE A 128 -5.21 -12.29 4.57
CA PHE A 128 -3.85 -12.33 4.05
C PHE A 128 -2.86 -12.90 5.09
N PRO A 129 -1.76 -13.57 4.69
CA PRO A 129 -0.69 -13.91 5.61
C PRO A 129 0.13 -12.65 5.94
N ASP A 130 -0.45 -11.77 6.78
CA ASP A 130 -0.01 -10.40 7.04
C ASP A 130 1.20 -10.34 7.97
N ARG A 131 2.36 -10.64 7.40
CA ARG A 131 3.68 -10.70 8.05
C ARG A 131 4.73 -10.01 7.17
N PRO A 132 5.75 -9.37 7.75
CA PRO A 132 6.78 -8.66 6.98
C PRO A 132 7.70 -9.59 6.18
N ASP A 133 7.86 -10.87 6.58
CA ASP A 133 8.64 -11.87 5.86
C ASP A 133 7.88 -12.53 4.68
N VAL A 134 6.60 -12.22 4.50
CA VAL A 134 5.82 -12.66 3.34
C VAL A 134 5.95 -11.65 2.20
N LEU A 135 6.81 -11.94 1.26
CA LEU A 135 7.11 -11.07 0.12
C LEU A 135 6.44 -11.57 -1.15
N SER A 136 5.75 -10.69 -1.88
CA SER A 136 5.12 -11.00 -3.17
C SER A 136 5.12 -9.82 -4.12
N THR A 137 4.92 -10.08 -5.41
CA THR A 137 4.57 -9.06 -6.41
C THR A 137 3.07 -8.81 -6.40
N TYR A 138 2.65 -7.63 -6.87
CA TYR A 138 1.23 -7.22 -6.81
C TYR A 138 0.73 -6.68 -8.14
N THR A 139 -0.46 -7.13 -8.53
CA THR A 139 -1.30 -6.44 -9.53
C THR A 139 -2.56 -5.93 -8.83
N VAL A 140 -2.85 -4.66 -8.99
CA VAL A 140 -3.97 -4.00 -8.31
C VAL A 140 -4.90 -3.35 -9.31
N LYS A 141 -6.13 -3.88 -9.41
CA LYS A 141 -7.21 -3.29 -10.17
C LYS A 141 -8.13 -2.50 -9.25
N ILE A 142 -8.38 -1.23 -9.56
CA ILE A 142 -9.27 -0.38 -8.78
C ILE A 142 -10.35 0.16 -9.70
N THR A 143 -11.60 -0.05 -9.30
CA THR A 143 -12.78 0.50 -9.98
C THR A 143 -13.51 1.43 -9.02
N GLY A 144 -13.83 2.64 -9.49
CA GLY A 144 -14.55 3.64 -8.69
C GLY A 144 -15.38 4.57 -9.53
N ASN A 145 -16.34 5.27 -8.94
CA ASN A 145 -17.14 6.27 -9.64
C ASN A 145 -16.27 7.45 -10.08
N LYS A 146 -16.21 7.73 -11.40
CA LYS A 146 -15.32 8.73 -12.00
C LYS A 146 -15.54 10.16 -11.51
N ASN A 147 -16.76 10.49 -11.07
CA ASN A 147 -17.10 11.83 -10.59
C ASN A 147 -16.74 12.02 -9.10
N LYS A 148 -16.80 10.93 -8.33
CA LYS A 148 -16.44 10.93 -6.90
C LYS A 148 -14.94 10.70 -6.71
N TYR A 149 -14.35 9.80 -7.49
CA TYR A 149 -12.95 9.34 -7.37
C TYR A 149 -12.25 9.37 -8.72
N PRO A 150 -12.00 10.57 -9.30
CA PRO A 150 -11.34 10.69 -10.61
C PRO A 150 -9.87 10.27 -10.60
N VAL A 151 -9.25 10.18 -9.42
CA VAL A 151 -7.89 9.72 -9.20
C VAL A 151 -7.94 8.41 -8.42
N LEU A 152 -7.26 7.38 -8.93
CA LEU A 152 -7.14 6.05 -8.33
C LEU A 152 -5.67 5.65 -8.39
N LEU A 153 -4.99 5.60 -7.25
CA LEU A 153 -3.56 5.35 -7.14
C LEU A 153 -3.29 4.04 -6.38
N SER A 154 -2.24 3.34 -6.74
CA SER A 154 -1.65 2.24 -5.97
C SER A 154 -0.16 2.12 -6.24
N ASN A 155 0.47 1.10 -5.66
CA ASN A 155 1.90 0.83 -5.82
C ASN A 155 2.27 0.42 -7.26
N GLY A 156 3.50 0.68 -7.64
CA GLY A 156 4.08 0.22 -8.90
C GLY A 156 3.83 1.17 -10.07
N ASN A 157 3.84 0.64 -11.29
CA ASN A 157 3.61 1.39 -12.52
C ASN A 157 2.15 1.29 -12.97
N LEU A 158 1.59 2.36 -13.51
CA LEU A 158 0.26 2.36 -14.11
C LEU A 158 0.29 1.58 -15.44
N VAL A 159 -0.46 0.49 -15.51
CA VAL A 159 -0.55 -0.38 -16.70
C VAL A 159 -1.69 0.06 -17.60
N SER A 160 -2.85 0.36 -17.05
CA SER A 160 -4.00 0.80 -17.81
C SER A 160 -4.93 1.72 -17.03
N LYS A 161 -5.62 2.59 -17.78
CA LYS A 161 -6.69 3.45 -17.28
C LYS A 161 -7.82 3.48 -18.30
N LYS A 162 -9.04 3.12 -17.88
CA LYS A 162 -10.21 3.03 -18.75
C LYS A 162 -11.42 3.70 -18.10
N TYR A 163 -12.28 4.29 -18.94
CA TYR A 163 -13.56 4.82 -18.49
C TYR A 163 -14.67 3.86 -18.93
N ILE A 164 -15.45 3.37 -17.97
CA ILE A 164 -16.52 2.38 -18.19
C ILE A 164 -17.82 2.96 -17.63
N LYS A 165 -18.66 3.50 -18.50
CA LYS A 165 -19.91 4.20 -18.11
C LYS A 165 -19.62 5.30 -17.05
N ASN A 166 -20.16 5.15 -15.83
CA ASN A 166 -19.97 6.09 -14.73
C ASN A 166 -18.72 5.80 -13.87
N ASN A 167 -17.96 4.79 -14.22
CA ASN A 167 -16.78 4.38 -13.48
C ASN A 167 -15.49 4.67 -14.23
N ILE A 168 -14.42 4.73 -13.49
CA ILE A 168 -13.05 4.65 -13.95
C ILE A 168 -12.44 3.36 -13.39
N GLU A 169 -11.69 2.66 -14.23
CA GLU A 169 -10.91 1.48 -13.85
C GLU A 169 -9.44 1.74 -14.13
N VAL A 170 -8.58 1.42 -13.17
CA VAL A 170 -7.14 1.47 -13.33
C VAL A 170 -6.52 0.13 -12.94
N ILE A 171 -5.41 -0.21 -13.59
CA ILE A 171 -4.58 -1.36 -13.22
C ILE A 171 -3.18 -0.84 -12.94
N TRP A 172 -2.66 -1.17 -11.75
CA TRP A 172 -1.31 -0.92 -11.31
C TRP A 172 -0.57 -2.25 -11.20
N ASN A 173 0.73 -2.27 -11.52
CA ASN A 173 1.58 -3.43 -11.37
C ASN A 173 2.86 -3.04 -10.64
N ASP A 174 3.11 -3.69 -9.50
CA ASP A 174 4.38 -3.60 -8.78
C ASP A 174 5.15 -4.91 -9.01
N PRO A 175 6.21 -4.88 -9.85
CA PRO A 175 6.97 -6.07 -10.23
C PRO A 175 7.96 -6.50 -9.15
N PHE A 176 8.18 -5.67 -8.12
CA PHE A 176 9.10 -5.95 -7.04
C PHE A 176 8.40 -6.59 -5.86
N ARG A 177 9.02 -7.65 -5.33
CA ARG A 177 8.49 -8.32 -4.14
C ARG A 177 8.56 -7.39 -2.94
N LYS A 178 7.43 -7.23 -2.27
CA LYS A 178 7.32 -6.43 -1.05
C LYS A 178 6.37 -7.09 -0.05
N PRO A 179 6.51 -6.79 1.25
CA PRO A 179 5.52 -7.19 2.27
C PRO A 179 4.23 -6.38 2.14
N SER A 180 3.17 -6.89 2.76
CA SER A 180 1.84 -6.28 2.76
C SER A 180 1.78 -4.92 3.45
N TYR A 181 2.63 -4.64 4.43
CA TYR A 181 2.62 -3.36 5.15
C TYR A 181 3.00 -2.16 4.28
N LEU A 182 3.67 -2.40 3.15
CA LEU A 182 4.02 -1.38 2.15
C LEU A 182 2.95 -1.17 1.07
N PHE A 183 1.83 -1.88 1.16
CA PHE A 183 0.71 -1.69 0.24
C PHE A 183 0.05 -0.33 0.45
N ALA A 184 -0.26 0.35 -0.66
CA ALA A 184 -1.01 1.60 -0.66
C ALA A 184 -2.10 1.65 -1.72
N LEU A 185 -3.22 2.29 -1.34
CA LEU A 185 -4.29 2.70 -2.23
C LEU A 185 -4.78 4.09 -1.81
N VAL A 186 -4.86 5.00 -2.76
CA VAL A 186 -5.47 6.33 -2.57
C VAL A 186 -6.46 6.59 -3.68
N ALA A 187 -7.69 7.01 -3.32
CA ALA A 187 -8.72 7.30 -4.31
C ALA A 187 -9.56 8.51 -3.92
N GLY A 188 -9.63 9.52 -4.79
CA GLY A 188 -10.40 10.73 -4.47
C GLY A 188 -10.27 11.85 -5.48
N LYS A 189 -10.73 13.03 -5.08
CA LYS A 189 -10.57 14.27 -5.87
C LYS A 189 -9.27 14.95 -5.46
N LEU A 190 -8.20 14.64 -6.20
CA LEU A 190 -6.88 15.22 -5.99
C LEU A 190 -6.40 15.93 -7.25
N SER A 191 -5.61 16.97 -7.08
CA SER A 191 -4.89 17.68 -8.14
C SER A 191 -3.46 17.16 -8.22
N GLN A 192 -2.96 16.99 -9.42
CA GLN A 192 -1.60 16.53 -9.67
C GLN A 192 -0.68 17.73 -9.96
N THR A 193 0.52 17.68 -9.39
CA THR A 193 1.68 18.40 -9.89
C THR A 193 2.71 17.37 -10.30
N ASN A 194 3.22 17.49 -11.52
CA ASN A 194 4.16 16.54 -12.13
C ASN A 194 5.49 17.22 -12.41
N ARG A 195 6.58 16.48 -12.20
CA ARG A 195 7.93 16.80 -12.65
C ARG A 195 8.59 15.55 -13.21
N LYS A 196 9.48 15.69 -14.17
CA LYS A 196 10.27 14.57 -14.70
C LYS A 196 11.67 14.60 -14.13
N PHE A 197 12.08 13.49 -13.54
CA PHE A 197 13.45 13.25 -13.12
C PHE A 197 14.17 12.38 -14.16
N ILE A 198 15.43 12.69 -14.45
CA ILE A 198 16.29 11.90 -15.35
C ILE A 198 17.39 11.29 -14.52
N THR A 199 17.40 9.97 -14.43
CA THR A 199 18.43 9.21 -13.69
C THR A 199 19.79 9.29 -14.40
N LYS A 200 20.84 8.86 -13.74
CA LYS A 200 22.18 8.75 -14.35
C LYS A 200 22.18 7.87 -15.61
N SER A 201 21.44 6.77 -15.61
CA SER A 201 21.27 5.88 -16.78
C SER A 201 20.33 6.45 -17.86
N LYS A 202 19.89 7.70 -17.73
CA LYS A 202 18.95 8.39 -18.65
C LYS A 202 17.52 7.83 -18.64
N LYS A 203 17.15 7.04 -17.63
CA LYS A 203 15.77 6.63 -17.43
C LYS A 203 14.92 7.84 -16.99
N LYS A 204 13.73 7.97 -17.55
CA LYS A 204 12.75 9.01 -17.18
C LYS A 204 11.86 8.49 -16.06
N VAL A 205 11.73 9.25 -14.99
CA VAL A 205 10.85 8.97 -13.85
C VAL A 205 9.86 10.12 -13.68
N ASP A 206 8.57 9.82 -13.67
CA ASP A 206 7.53 10.82 -13.38
C ASP A 206 7.37 10.98 -11.87
N LEU A 207 7.71 12.17 -11.35
CA LEU A 207 7.51 12.55 -9.96
C LEU A 207 6.19 13.27 -9.83
N ASN A 208 5.29 12.75 -9.01
CA ASN A 208 3.96 13.31 -8.84
C ASN A 208 3.66 13.60 -7.37
N ILE A 209 3.13 14.79 -7.09
CA ILE A 209 2.46 15.06 -5.82
C ILE A 209 0.97 15.26 -6.10
N TRP A 210 0.15 14.46 -5.41
CA TRP A 210 -1.30 14.47 -5.45
C TRP A 210 -1.83 15.11 -4.17
N ILE A 211 -2.49 16.25 -4.32
CA ILE A 211 -2.94 17.09 -3.19
C ILE A 211 -4.29 17.72 -3.48
N ARG A 212 -4.93 18.32 -2.50
CA ARG A 212 -6.12 19.11 -2.72
C ARG A 212 -5.86 20.28 -3.67
N LYS A 213 -6.88 20.69 -4.41
CA LYS A 213 -6.78 21.73 -5.43
C LYS A 213 -6.28 23.07 -4.87
N GLU A 214 -6.76 23.45 -3.69
CA GLU A 214 -6.42 24.69 -2.98
C GLU A 214 -4.94 24.79 -2.58
N ASP A 215 -4.26 23.65 -2.36
CA ASP A 215 -2.87 23.60 -1.92
C ASP A 215 -1.88 23.30 -3.04
N LYS A 216 -2.37 23.12 -4.27
CA LYS A 216 -1.55 22.73 -5.42
C LYS A 216 -0.33 23.63 -5.66
N ASN A 217 -0.43 24.92 -5.37
CA ASN A 217 0.65 25.89 -5.61
C ASN A 217 1.67 25.96 -4.47
N LYS A 218 1.49 25.17 -3.37
CA LYS A 218 2.31 25.23 -2.17
C LYS A 218 3.27 24.05 -2.00
N ILE A 219 3.47 23.23 -3.05
CA ILE A 219 4.23 21.97 -2.95
C ILE A 219 5.49 21.94 -3.83
N SER A 220 5.87 23.11 -4.37
CA SER A 220 7.05 23.19 -5.25
C SER A 220 8.32 22.79 -4.51
N PHE A 221 8.49 23.25 -3.27
CA PHE A 221 9.65 22.93 -2.45
C PHE A 221 9.76 21.44 -2.14
N ALA A 222 8.64 20.78 -1.83
CA ALA A 222 8.64 19.32 -1.60
C ALA A 222 9.08 18.53 -2.85
N LEU A 223 8.74 18.99 -4.06
CA LEU A 223 9.26 18.39 -5.30
C LEU A 223 10.75 18.65 -5.49
N ASP A 224 11.25 19.81 -5.09
CA ASP A 224 12.67 20.12 -5.12
C ASP A 224 13.45 19.20 -4.16
N CYS A 225 12.95 19.00 -2.94
CA CYS A 225 13.53 18.09 -1.95
C CYS A 225 13.56 16.65 -2.46
N LEU A 226 12.46 16.15 -3.07
CA LEU A 226 12.41 14.81 -3.64
C LEU A 226 13.45 14.62 -4.75
N GLU A 227 13.56 15.59 -5.65
CA GLU A 227 14.56 15.53 -6.73
C GLU A 227 16.00 15.55 -6.18
N GLN A 228 16.25 16.34 -5.13
CA GLN A 228 17.56 16.38 -4.48
C GLN A 228 17.86 15.08 -3.76
N ALA A 229 16.92 14.50 -3.05
CA ALA A 229 17.08 13.20 -2.38
C ALA A 229 17.42 12.08 -3.40
N MET A 230 16.73 12.05 -4.54
CA MET A 230 17.00 11.11 -5.63
C MET A 230 18.44 11.28 -6.18
N LYS A 231 18.84 12.52 -6.46
CA LYS A 231 20.21 12.82 -6.94
C LYS A 231 21.27 12.44 -5.90
N TRP A 232 20.97 12.65 -4.62
CA TRP A 232 21.89 12.33 -3.53
C TRP A 232 22.14 10.82 -3.45
N ASP A 233 21.09 9.99 -3.51
CA ASP A 233 21.19 8.54 -3.52
C ASP A 233 22.00 8.03 -4.72
N GLU A 234 21.71 8.56 -5.92
CA GLU A 234 22.47 8.20 -7.12
C GLU A 234 23.95 8.58 -7.01
N ASN A 235 24.26 9.72 -6.39
CA ASN A 235 25.64 10.19 -6.25
C ASN A 235 26.40 9.47 -5.15
N LYS A 236 25.73 9.23 -4.01
CA LYS A 236 26.37 8.67 -2.80
C LYS A 236 26.48 7.16 -2.85
N TYR A 237 25.43 6.48 -3.32
CA TYR A 237 25.33 5.01 -3.29
C TYR A 237 25.25 4.36 -4.66
N ASN A 238 25.20 5.15 -5.73
CA ASN A 238 24.97 4.66 -7.10
C ASN A 238 23.66 3.86 -7.24
N LEU A 239 22.63 4.25 -6.49
CA LEU A 239 21.33 3.61 -6.47
C LEU A 239 20.33 4.48 -7.22
N GLU A 240 19.89 4.04 -8.40
CA GLU A 240 18.85 4.70 -9.19
C GLU A 240 17.46 4.19 -8.79
N TYR A 241 16.49 5.08 -8.83
CA TYR A 241 15.09 4.69 -8.60
C TYR A 241 14.64 3.64 -9.61
N ASP A 242 13.98 2.60 -9.16
CA ASP A 242 13.76 1.35 -9.89
C ASP A 242 12.45 1.29 -10.71
N LEU A 243 11.46 2.16 -10.45
CA LEU A 243 10.20 2.27 -11.20
C LEU A 243 10.17 3.49 -12.13
N ASN A 244 9.11 3.63 -12.93
CA ASN A 244 8.97 4.74 -13.88
C ASN A 244 8.18 5.92 -13.29
N ILE A 245 7.58 5.73 -12.14
CA ILE A 245 6.72 6.71 -11.48
C ILE A 245 6.96 6.70 -9.97
N PHE A 246 7.04 7.89 -9.37
CA PHE A 246 7.04 8.09 -7.93
C PHE A 246 5.90 9.01 -7.57
N ASN A 247 4.97 8.53 -6.78
CA ASN A 247 3.80 9.27 -6.34
C ASN A 247 3.93 9.60 -4.85
N ILE A 248 3.57 10.81 -4.49
CA ILE A 248 3.28 11.24 -3.12
C ILE A 248 1.82 11.65 -3.07
N ALA A 249 1.05 11.11 -2.13
CA ALA A 249 -0.32 11.54 -1.85
C ALA A 249 -0.37 12.31 -0.54
N ALA A 250 -0.79 13.58 -0.61
CA ALA A 250 -0.96 14.46 0.54
C ALA A 250 -2.37 14.29 1.11
N ILE A 251 -2.48 13.77 2.33
CA ILE A 251 -3.74 13.48 3.01
C ILE A 251 -3.83 14.32 4.28
N ASN A 252 -4.92 15.05 4.43
CA ASN A 252 -5.21 15.72 5.70
C ASN A 252 -5.63 14.65 6.72
N ASN A 253 -5.31 14.89 7.98
CA ASN A 253 -5.65 13.97 9.07
C ASN A 253 -5.10 12.54 8.86
N PHE A 254 -3.97 12.41 8.16
CA PHE A 254 -3.21 11.17 8.16
C PHE A 254 -2.63 10.95 9.56
N ASN A 255 -2.75 9.75 10.11
CA ASN A 255 -2.37 9.44 11.50
C ASN A 255 -0.87 9.35 11.75
N MET A 256 -0.08 9.34 10.66
CA MET A 256 1.38 9.34 10.68
C MET A 256 1.91 10.67 10.11
N GLY A 257 3.21 10.94 10.25
CA GLY A 257 3.88 12.02 9.53
C GLY A 257 3.89 11.76 8.06
N ALA A 258 4.43 10.61 7.69
CA ALA A 258 4.41 10.05 6.35
C ALA A 258 4.51 8.51 6.42
N MET A 259 4.48 7.85 5.27
CA MET A 259 4.65 6.40 5.13
C MET A 259 5.26 6.09 3.76
N GLU A 260 6.32 5.30 3.78
CA GLU A 260 7.18 4.96 2.64
C GLU A 260 6.59 3.93 1.66
N ASN A 261 5.30 3.73 1.61
CA ASN A 261 4.68 2.73 0.72
C ASN A 261 5.29 2.77 -0.68
N LYS A 262 5.75 1.62 -1.18
CA LYS A 262 6.52 1.53 -2.44
C LYS A 262 5.86 2.30 -3.59
N SER A 263 6.56 3.28 -4.15
CA SER A 263 6.15 4.16 -5.25
C SER A 263 4.89 5.03 -5.03
N LEU A 264 4.22 4.91 -3.91
CA LEU A 264 3.09 5.73 -3.50
C LEU A 264 3.21 6.09 -2.02
N ASN A 265 4.12 7.00 -1.70
CA ASN A 265 4.26 7.49 -0.35
C ASN A 265 3.01 8.31 0.04
N ILE A 266 2.57 8.14 1.28
CA ILE A 266 1.42 8.88 1.82
C ILE A 266 1.92 9.82 2.90
N PHE A 267 1.63 11.10 2.77
CA PHE A 267 2.07 12.15 3.68
C PHE A 267 0.88 12.83 4.36
N ASN A 268 1.02 13.19 5.61
CA ASN A 268 0.20 14.24 6.15
C ASN A 268 0.52 15.53 5.39
N SER A 269 -0.50 16.19 4.83
CA SER A 269 -0.34 17.36 3.94
C SER A 269 0.49 18.49 4.56
N LYS A 270 0.46 18.66 5.88
CA LYS A 270 1.25 19.69 6.58
C LYS A 270 2.77 19.56 6.38
N TYR A 271 3.27 18.36 6.01
CA TYR A 271 4.69 18.11 5.76
C TYR A 271 5.08 18.19 4.27
N LEU A 272 4.20 18.73 3.43
CA LEU A 272 4.47 18.97 2.00
C LEU A 272 4.17 20.42 1.60
N ILE A 273 3.37 21.12 2.41
CA ILE A 273 2.89 22.46 2.11
C ILE A 273 3.85 23.51 2.68
N SER A 274 4.36 24.38 1.80
CA SER A 274 5.10 25.58 2.19
C SER A 274 4.63 26.80 1.43
N ASP A 275 4.67 27.96 2.09
CA ASP A 275 4.34 29.24 1.51
C ASP A 275 5.42 30.27 1.87
N LYS A 276 6.02 30.91 0.86
CA LYS A 276 7.13 31.87 1.04
C LYS A 276 6.83 33.03 1.98
N LYS A 277 5.53 33.34 2.19
CA LYS A 277 5.10 34.47 3.04
C LYS A 277 4.82 34.09 4.48
N THR A 278 4.53 32.79 4.73
CA THR A 278 4.01 32.34 6.03
C THR A 278 4.80 31.18 6.65
N SER A 279 5.51 30.39 5.83
CA SER A 279 6.28 29.26 6.37
C SER A 279 7.60 29.73 6.96
N THR A 280 7.94 29.13 8.09
CA THR A 280 9.21 29.34 8.81
C THR A 280 10.33 28.45 8.24
N ASP A 281 11.59 28.79 8.53
CA ASP A 281 12.75 27.97 8.16
C ASP A 281 12.61 26.54 8.70
N ASN A 282 12.14 26.38 9.94
CA ASN A 282 11.89 25.06 10.54
C ASN A 282 10.87 24.23 9.74
N GLU A 283 9.83 24.83 9.19
CA GLU A 283 8.87 24.11 8.35
C GLU A 283 9.49 23.64 7.05
N TYR A 284 10.38 24.44 6.44
CA TYR A 284 11.16 24.02 5.27
C TYR A 284 12.11 22.85 5.62
N ASP A 285 12.83 22.95 6.72
CA ASP A 285 13.72 21.87 7.21
C ASP A 285 12.95 20.57 7.48
N PHE A 286 11.74 20.65 8.05
CA PHE A 286 10.89 19.48 8.26
C PHE A 286 10.43 18.85 6.94
N ILE A 287 10.03 19.65 5.94
CA ILE A 287 9.63 19.12 4.63
C ILE A 287 10.80 18.39 3.99
N GLU A 288 11.99 19.00 3.96
CA GLU A 288 13.20 18.39 3.39
C GLU A 288 13.52 17.08 4.10
N THR A 289 13.56 17.10 5.43
CA THR A 289 13.88 15.93 6.25
C THR A 289 12.94 14.77 5.99
N ILE A 290 11.61 15.01 6.02
CA ILE A 290 10.62 13.94 5.87
C ILE A 290 10.59 13.42 4.44
N VAL A 291 10.65 14.31 3.43
CA VAL A 291 10.67 13.88 2.02
C VAL A 291 11.91 13.03 1.71
N ALA A 292 13.08 13.44 2.22
CA ALA A 292 14.31 12.66 2.07
C ALA A 292 14.25 11.32 2.81
N HIS A 293 13.70 11.30 4.04
CA HIS A 293 13.51 10.09 4.85
C HIS A 293 12.65 9.07 4.12
N GLU A 294 11.46 9.47 3.63
CA GLU A 294 10.55 8.57 2.93
C GLU A 294 11.12 8.08 1.58
N TYR A 295 11.87 8.93 0.88
CA TYR A 295 12.53 8.50 -0.34
C TYR A 295 13.65 7.49 -0.05
N PHE A 296 14.44 7.72 1.00
CA PHE A 296 15.54 6.82 1.39
C PHE A 296 15.04 5.40 1.71
N HIS A 297 13.84 5.28 2.24
CA HIS A 297 13.17 3.99 2.45
C HIS A 297 12.96 3.18 1.17
N ASN A 298 13.09 3.76 -0.02
CA ASN A 298 13.01 2.99 -1.26
C ASN A 298 13.99 1.80 -1.29
N TRP A 299 15.12 1.93 -0.61
CA TRP A 299 16.13 0.88 -0.44
C TRP A 299 16.02 0.23 0.94
N THR A 300 16.18 1.02 2.01
CA THR A 300 16.17 0.56 3.40
C THR A 300 14.76 0.64 3.96
N GLY A 301 14.00 -0.41 3.82
CA GLY A 301 12.56 -0.50 4.13
C GLY A 301 11.80 -1.23 3.04
N ASN A 302 11.94 -0.78 1.78
CA ASN A 302 11.19 -1.35 0.66
C ASN A 302 11.91 -2.50 -0.04
N ARG A 303 13.19 -2.29 -0.44
CA ARG A 303 13.98 -3.34 -1.13
C ARG A 303 14.70 -4.24 -0.16
N ILE A 304 15.13 -3.69 0.97
CA ILE A 304 15.69 -4.40 2.11
C ILE A 304 14.72 -4.14 3.26
N THR A 305 13.88 -5.12 3.57
CA THR A 305 12.80 -4.98 4.55
C THR A 305 13.08 -5.80 5.81
N CYS A 306 12.38 -5.49 6.92
CA CYS A 306 12.52 -6.25 8.16
C CYS A 306 11.95 -7.66 8.01
N ARG A 307 12.58 -8.64 8.65
CA ARG A 307 12.10 -10.03 8.69
C ARG A 307 10.89 -10.17 9.62
N ASP A 308 10.90 -9.47 10.72
CA ASP A 308 9.87 -9.52 11.75
C ASP A 308 9.80 -8.19 12.50
N TRP A 309 8.72 -7.96 13.24
CA TRP A 309 8.50 -6.71 13.96
C TRP A 309 9.42 -6.47 15.15
N PHE A 310 10.22 -7.47 15.56
CA PHE A 310 11.27 -7.25 16.57
C PHE A 310 12.49 -6.49 16.02
N GLN A 311 12.58 -6.35 14.69
CA GLN A 311 13.63 -5.59 14.02
C GLN A 311 13.23 -4.14 13.70
N LEU A 312 11.99 -3.78 13.97
CA LEU A 312 11.52 -2.40 13.84
C LEU A 312 12.02 -1.62 15.06
N SER A 313 12.81 -0.59 14.84
CA SER A 313 13.42 0.25 15.90
C SER A 313 12.80 1.65 15.90
#